data_0c1f1d9b16658e831e1511f68abe6924
#
_entry.id   0c1f1d9b16658e831e1511f68abe6924
#
_cell.length_a   1.000
_cell.length_b   1.000
_cell.length_c   1.000
_cell.angle_alpha   90.00
_cell.angle_beta   90.00
_cell.angle_gamma   90.00
#
_symmetry.space_group_name_H-M   'P 1'
#
loop_
_entity.id
_entity.type
_entity.pdbx_description
1 polymer ?
#
loop_
_entity_poly.entity_id
_entity_poly.type
_entity_poly.pdbx_seq_one_letter_code
_entity_poly.pdbx_strand_id
1 'polypeptide(L)'
;MQRPVDEQGMPSPSDAAPRAPRRLSWVVVPVIAFAALVALFAFALNSGDPSRLPSALIGKPVPHMEFPALDGLTDAGHPVPGFTSADLAKGAVSVVNFWAAWCAECAGEQEQLLDLKAKTGVPIYGVNYKDDPVAARRFLGRYGNPFKAVGTDKAGRSAIEWGVYGMPETFVINGKGEIAFKHVGAITPDSLETKLLPAIAQAAAALAPAAAK
;
A
#
# COMPACT_ATOMS: atom_id res chain seq x y z
N MET A 1 -0.53 -105.99 -33.49
CA MET A 1 -0.32 -104.81 -34.27
C MET A 1 -0.46 -103.62 -33.33
N GLN A 2 0.67 -103.09 -32.95
CA GLN A 2 0.83 -101.97 -32.03
C GLN A 2 0.82 -100.68 -32.83
N ARG A 3 0.18 -99.63 -32.29
CA ARG A 3 0.43 -98.27 -32.68
C ARG A 3 0.96 -97.50 -31.47
N PRO A 4 1.96 -96.71 -31.67
CA PRO A 4 2.63 -95.97 -30.60
C PRO A 4 1.83 -94.72 -30.15
N VAL A 5 1.97 -94.40 -28.90
CA VAL A 5 1.51 -93.18 -28.27
C VAL A 5 2.50 -92.08 -28.58
N ASP A 6 2.05 -90.99 -29.12
CA ASP A 6 2.83 -89.77 -29.29
C ASP A 6 2.56 -88.84 -28.11
N GLU A 7 3.65 -88.58 -27.50
CA GLU A 7 3.89 -87.49 -26.48
C GLU A 7 3.71 -86.13 -27.16
N GLN A 8 3.26 -85.22 -26.43
CA GLN A 8 3.59 -83.78 -26.44
C GLN A 8 2.37 -82.88 -26.45
N GLY A 9 2.30 -82.13 -25.44
CA GLY A 9 1.38 -81.01 -25.30
C GLY A 9 1.61 -80.23 -24.00
N MET A 10 2.86 -79.92 -23.68
CA MET A 10 3.07 -78.87 -22.67
C MET A 10 2.77 -77.51 -23.29
N PRO A 11 1.90 -76.71 -22.68
CA PRO A 11 1.72 -75.32 -23.07
C PRO A 11 2.95 -74.52 -22.70
N SER A 12 3.51 -73.81 -23.67
CA SER A 12 4.62 -72.88 -23.56
C SER A 12 4.29 -71.74 -22.63
N PRO A 13 5.18 -71.30 -21.74
CA PRO A 13 4.96 -70.19 -20.83
C PRO A 13 5.32 -68.89 -21.49
N SER A 14 4.42 -68.28 -22.26
CA SER A 14 4.63 -66.95 -22.80
C SER A 14 3.34 -66.15 -22.96
N ASP A 15 2.54 -66.09 -21.91
CA ASP A 15 1.48 -65.09 -21.81
C ASP A 15 1.74 -64.20 -20.58
N ALA A 16 2.77 -63.35 -20.74
CA ALA A 16 2.90 -62.20 -19.89
C ALA A 16 1.80 -61.24 -20.25
N ALA A 17 0.73 -61.22 -19.48
CA ALA A 17 -0.35 -60.23 -19.60
C ALA A 17 0.23 -58.81 -19.57
N PRO A 18 -0.23 -57.90 -20.47
CA PRO A 18 0.20 -56.53 -20.46
C PRO A 18 -0.18 -55.87 -19.14
N ARG A 19 0.82 -55.33 -18.42
CA ARG A 19 0.62 -54.56 -17.22
C ARG A 19 -0.23 -53.34 -17.55
N ALA A 20 -1.46 -53.28 -17.06
CA ALA A 20 -2.36 -52.16 -17.22
C ALA A 20 -1.66 -50.87 -16.77
N PRO A 21 -1.73 -49.77 -17.53
CA PRO A 21 -1.13 -48.49 -17.10
C PRO A 21 -1.78 -48.03 -15.82
N ARG A 22 -0.94 -47.72 -14.85
CA ARG A 22 -1.33 -47.28 -13.49
C ARG A 22 -2.25 -46.07 -13.62
N ARG A 23 -3.55 -46.26 -13.35
CA ARG A 23 -4.58 -45.19 -13.27
C ARG A 23 -4.27 -44.10 -12.24
N LEU A 24 -3.17 -44.25 -11.51
CA LEU A 24 -2.68 -43.30 -10.50
C LEU A 24 -2.28 -41.92 -11.10
N SER A 25 -1.88 -41.90 -12.39
CA SER A 25 -1.43 -40.66 -13.07
C SER A 25 -2.55 -39.64 -13.23
N TRP A 26 -3.80 -40.06 -13.39
CA TRP A 26 -4.92 -39.15 -13.60
C TRP A 26 -5.36 -38.40 -12.37
N VAL A 27 -5.07 -38.90 -11.16
CA VAL A 27 -5.36 -38.22 -9.90
C VAL A 27 -4.15 -37.38 -9.45
N VAL A 28 -2.93 -37.84 -9.73
CA VAL A 28 -1.70 -37.17 -9.32
C VAL A 28 -1.48 -35.87 -10.10
N VAL A 29 -1.78 -35.85 -11.40
CA VAL A 29 -1.60 -34.64 -12.24
C VAL A 29 -2.42 -33.45 -11.73
N PRO A 30 -3.74 -33.55 -11.47
CA PRO A 30 -4.50 -32.41 -10.95
C PRO A 30 -4.07 -31.99 -9.53
N VAL A 31 -3.63 -32.93 -8.70
CA VAL A 31 -3.12 -32.59 -7.37
C VAL A 31 -1.81 -31.79 -7.45
N ILE A 32 -0.89 -32.21 -8.32
CA ILE A 32 0.36 -31.46 -8.55
C ILE A 32 0.06 -30.09 -9.18
N ALA A 33 -0.86 -30.01 -10.13
CA ALA A 33 -1.25 -28.75 -10.76
C ALA A 33 -1.89 -27.79 -9.72
N PHE A 34 -2.75 -28.32 -8.85
CA PHE A 34 -3.34 -27.53 -7.76
C PHE A 34 -2.29 -27.05 -6.77
N ALA A 35 -1.38 -27.94 -6.33
CA ALA A 35 -0.29 -27.56 -5.42
C ALA A 35 0.65 -26.51 -6.03
N ALA A 36 0.96 -26.63 -7.33
CA ALA A 36 1.75 -25.62 -8.04
C ALA A 36 1.01 -24.27 -8.14
N LEU A 37 -0.30 -24.30 -8.37
CA LEU A 37 -1.13 -23.10 -8.40
C LEU A 37 -1.18 -22.41 -7.03
N VAL A 38 -1.39 -23.18 -5.97
CA VAL A 38 -1.36 -22.66 -4.57
C VAL A 38 0.00 -22.06 -4.24
N ALA A 39 1.09 -22.73 -4.60
CA ALA A 39 2.44 -22.22 -4.39
C ALA A 39 2.70 -20.93 -5.20
N LEU A 40 2.24 -20.87 -6.44
CA LEU A 40 2.32 -19.67 -7.28
C LEU A 40 1.55 -18.49 -6.68
N PHE A 41 0.31 -18.72 -6.23
CA PHE A 41 -0.48 -17.68 -5.58
C PHE A 41 0.12 -17.25 -4.25
N ALA A 42 0.57 -18.18 -3.43
CA ALA A 42 1.24 -17.85 -2.16
C ALA A 42 2.50 -17.00 -2.41
N PHE A 43 3.31 -17.36 -3.42
CA PHE A 43 4.48 -16.56 -3.81
C PHE A 43 4.07 -15.19 -4.34
N ALA A 44 3.08 -15.11 -5.23
CA ALA A 44 2.61 -13.85 -5.81
C ALA A 44 2.02 -12.91 -4.75
N LEU A 45 1.22 -13.42 -3.81
CA LEU A 45 0.65 -12.63 -2.72
C LEU A 45 1.72 -12.13 -1.73
N ASN A 46 2.78 -12.90 -1.52
CA ASN A 46 3.86 -12.51 -0.62
C ASN A 46 4.91 -11.60 -1.29
N SER A 47 4.93 -11.54 -2.62
CA SER A 47 5.88 -10.74 -3.41
C SER A 47 5.31 -9.40 -3.88
N GLY A 48 4.00 -9.17 -3.69
CA GLY A 48 3.32 -7.94 -4.08
C GLY A 48 3.54 -6.82 -3.07
N ASP A 49 4.35 -5.82 -3.40
CA ASP A 49 4.40 -4.55 -2.68
C ASP A 49 3.30 -3.63 -3.26
N PRO A 50 2.14 -3.46 -2.59
CA PRO A 50 1.05 -2.62 -3.09
C PRO A 50 1.47 -1.14 -3.22
N SER A 51 2.56 -0.73 -2.55
CA SER A 51 3.11 0.62 -2.66
C SER A 51 3.84 0.87 -3.99
N ARG A 52 4.05 -0.16 -4.81
CA ARG A 52 4.72 -0.06 -6.12
C ARG A 52 3.80 0.28 -7.29
N LEU A 53 2.50 0.46 -7.06
CA LEU A 53 1.63 0.96 -8.13
C LEU A 53 2.02 2.42 -8.43
N PRO A 54 2.62 2.71 -9.61
CA PRO A 54 2.99 4.08 -9.95
C PRO A 54 1.72 4.92 -9.98
N SER A 55 1.60 5.88 -9.08
CA SER A 55 0.51 6.85 -9.18
C SER A 55 0.73 7.68 -10.45
N ALA A 56 -0.29 7.76 -11.30
CA ALA A 56 -0.27 8.61 -12.49
C ALA A 56 -0.09 10.10 -12.14
N LEU A 57 -0.19 10.45 -10.87
CA LEU A 57 -0.05 11.81 -10.35
C LEU A 57 1.39 12.17 -9.93
N ILE A 58 2.33 11.23 -9.91
CA ILE A 58 3.74 11.54 -9.60
C ILE A 58 4.28 12.53 -10.65
N GLY A 59 4.92 13.60 -10.18
CA GLY A 59 5.41 14.71 -11.00
C GLY A 59 4.31 15.65 -11.53
N LYS A 60 3.06 15.47 -11.11
CA LYS A 60 1.95 16.34 -11.46
C LYS A 60 1.63 17.32 -10.32
N PRO A 61 1.09 18.50 -10.63
CA PRO A 61 0.52 19.38 -9.62
C PRO A 61 -0.56 18.65 -8.80
N VAL A 62 -0.63 18.94 -7.51
CA VAL A 62 -1.73 18.46 -6.66
C VAL A 62 -3.06 18.94 -7.23
N PRO A 63 -4.13 18.15 -7.18
CA PRO A 63 -5.47 18.56 -7.57
C PRO A 63 -5.90 19.83 -6.82
N HIS A 64 -6.55 20.76 -7.51
CA HIS A 64 -7.01 22.02 -6.91
C HIS A 64 -8.20 21.76 -5.98
N MET A 65 -7.98 21.84 -4.67
CA MET A 65 -8.95 21.49 -3.65
C MET A 65 -8.88 22.46 -2.46
N GLU A 66 -10.03 22.62 -1.81
CA GLU A 66 -10.16 23.25 -0.50
C GLU A 66 -10.54 22.19 0.53
N PHE A 67 -9.87 22.22 1.66
CA PHE A 67 -10.08 21.30 2.77
C PHE A 67 -10.53 22.13 3.99
N PRO A 68 -11.85 22.25 4.21
CA PRO A 68 -12.39 22.96 5.37
C PRO A 68 -11.85 22.38 6.68
N ALA A 69 -11.61 23.24 7.67
CA ALA A 69 -11.10 22.81 8.97
C ALA A 69 -11.95 21.72 9.61
N LEU A 70 -11.32 20.80 10.34
CA LEU A 70 -12.04 19.84 11.18
C LEU A 70 -12.69 20.59 12.35
N ASP A 71 -14.01 20.61 12.34
CA ASP A 71 -14.81 21.36 13.32
C ASP A 71 -14.45 21.03 14.76
N GLY A 72 -14.20 22.09 15.55
CA GLY A 72 -13.87 22.02 16.97
C GLY A 72 -12.51 21.40 17.30
N LEU A 73 -11.61 21.15 16.31
CA LEU A 73 -10.26 20.70 16.61
C LEU A 73 -9.41 21.86 17.10
N THR A 74 -8.76 21.67 18.26
CA THR A 74 -7.80 22.61 18.83
C THR A 74 -6.49 21.91 19.16
N ASP A 75 -5.39 22.65 19.06
CA ASP A 75 -4.07 22.23 19.55
C ASP A 75 -3.50 23.34 20.44
N ALA A 76 -3.05 22.97 21.66
CA ALA A 76 -2.63 23.92 22.69
C ALA A 76 -3.61 25.11 22.91
N GLY A 77 -4.92 24.85 22.80
CA GLY A 77 -5.99 25.84 22.95
C GLY A 77 -6.27 26.73 21.74
N HIS A 78 -5.54 26.57 20.64
CA HIS A 78 -5.76 27.30 19.39
C HIS A 78 -6.49 26.44 18.36
N PRO A 79 -7.43 26.99 17.57
CA PRO A 79 -8.09 26.27 16.50
C PRO A 79 -7.07 25.77 15.47
N VAL A 80 -7.15 24.49 15.09
CA VAL A 80 -6.35 23.93 14.00
C VAL A 80 -7.03 24.28 12.67
N PRO A 81 -6.33 24.99 11.76
CA PRO A 81 -6.93 25.43 10.50
C PRO A 81 -7.15 24.29 9.53
N GLY A 82 -8.04 24.50 8.57
CA GLY A 82 -8.04 23.79 7.28
C GLY A 82 -6.93 24.29 6.36
N PHE A 83 -6.91 23.81 5.13
CA PHE A 83 -5.91 24.24 4.15
C PHE A 83 -6.45 24.13 2.71
N THR A 84 -5.69 24.66 1.76
CA THR A 84 -5.96 24.57 0.33
C THR A 84 -4.77 23.96 -0.38
N SER A 85 -4.95 23.53 -1.63
CA SER A 85 -3.85 23.07 -2.48
C SER A 85 -2.77 24.15 -2.68
N ALA A 86 -3.14 25.43 -2.64
CA ALA A 86 -2.19 26.55 -2.75
C ALA A 86 -1.24 26.64 -1.53
N ASP A 87 -1.65 26.12 -0.37
CA ASP A 87 -0.79 26.08 0.82
C ASP A 87 0.37 25.09 0.67
N LEU A 88 0.23 24.11 -0.23
CA LEU A 88 1.23 23.10 -0.53
C LEU A 88 2.28 23.57 -1.55
N ALA A 89 2.05 24.71 -2.22
CA ALA A 89 2.92 25.27 -3.26
C ALA A 89 3.71 26.51 -2.79
N LYS A 90 3.98 26.63 -1.49
CA LYS A 90 4.64 27.82 -0.89
C LYS A 90 6.17 27.75 -0.82
N GLY A 91 6.81 26.98 -1.68
CA GLY A 91 8.27 26.91 -1.78
C GLY A 91 8.94 25.94 -0.82
N ALA A 92 8.20 25.23 0.03
CA ALA A 92 8.71 24.24 0.97
C ALA A 92 8.14 22.86 0.69
N VAL A 93 8.91 21.81 0.99
CA VAL A 93 8.39 20.43 0.99
C VAL A 93 7.33 20.30 2.07
N SER A 94 6.28 19.56 1.77
CA SER A 94 5.20 19.24 2.72
C SER A 94 4.77 17.78 2.55
N VAL A 95 4.07 17.27 3.56
CA VAL A 95 3.48 15.93 3.55
C VAL A 95 1.98 16.06 3.68
N VAL A 96 1.21 15.31 2.91
CA VAL A 96 -0.24 15.19 3.03
C VAL A 96 -0.57 13.74 3.36
N ASN A 97 -1.30 13.52 4.46
CA ASN A 97 -1.74 12.20 4.89
C ASN A 97 -3.26 12.14 4.90
N PHE A 98 -3.82 11.15 4.20
CA PHE A 98 -5.24 10.83 4.21
C PHE A 98 -5.52 9.80 5.29
N TRP A 99 -6.43 10.11 6.21
CA TRP A 99 -6.70 9.30 7.39
C TRP A 99 -8.16 9.36 7.83
N ALA A 100 -8.55 8.45 8.73
CA ALA A 100 -9.86 8.47 9.37
C ALA A 100 -9.81 7.82 10.76
N ALA A 101 -10.70 8.22 11.66
CA ALA A 101 -10.78 7.65 13.00
C ALA A 101 -11.25 6.19 13.02
N TRP A 102 -11.99 5.76 12.02
CA TRP A 102 -12.45 4.38 11.85
C TRP A 102 -11.39 3.44 11.24
N CYS A 103 -10.25 3.98 10.80
CA CYS A 103 -9.17 3.24 10.16
C CYS A 103 -8.17 2.74 11.23
N ALA A 104 -8.10 1.43 11.42
CA ALA A 104 -7.21 0.82 12.41
C ALA A 104 -5.73 1.01 12.05
N GLU A 105 -5.38 0.90 10.78
CA GLU A 105 -4.01 1.11 10.27
C GLU A 105 -3.54 2.55 10.44
N CYS A 106 -4.47 3.53 10.36
CA CYS A 106 -4.16 4.93 10.61
C CYS A 106 -3.77 5.17 12.08
N ALA A 107 -4.34 4.40 13.02
CA ALA A 107 -3.91 4.45 14.42
C ALA A 107 -2.50 3.87 14.61
N GLY A 108 -2.17 2.83 13.83
CA GLY A 108 -0.85 2.18 13.86
C GLY A 108 0.29 3.05 13.34
N GLU A 109 0.02 3.97 12.40
CA GLU A 109 1.06 4.84 11.83
C GLU A 109 1.26 6.18 12.57
N GLN A 110 0.40 6.51 13.54
CA GLN A 110 0.39 7.84 14.16
C GLN A 110 1.72 8.19 14.83
N GLU A 111 2.37 7.21 15.46
CA GLU A 111 3.68 7.38 16.07
C GLU A 111 4.74 7.72 14.99
N GLN A 112 4.68 7.10 13.82
CA GLN A 112 5.60 7.35 12.72
C GLN A 112 5.41 8.74 12.09
N LEU A 113 4.16 9.24 12.05
CA LEU A 113 3.89 10.62 11.62
C LEU A 113 4.44 11.65 12.63
N LEU A 114 4.33 11.38 13.93
CA LEU A 114 4.95 12.21 14.97
C LEU A 114 6.48 12.18 14.87
N ASP A 115 7.07 11.02 14.65
CA ASP A 115 8.50 10.83 14.47
C ASP A 115 9.01 11.53 13.20
N LEU A 116 8.28 11.41 12.08
CA LEU A 116 8.57 12.15 10.85
C LEU A 116 8.61 13.66 11.10
N LYS A 117 7.58 14.20 11.80
CA LYS A 117 7.53 15.61 12.17
C LYS A 117 8.73 16.02 13.02
N ALA A 118 9.08 15.22 14.02
CA ALA A 118 10.20 15.50 14.93
C ALA A 118 11.57 15.46 14.19
N LYS A 119 11.76 14.48 13.32
CA LYS A 119 13.02 14.29 12.56
C LYS A 119 13.25 15.35 11.48
N THR A 120 12.19 15.78 10.81
CA THR A 120 12.34 16.62 9.59
C THR A 120 11.89 18.05 9.77
N GLY A 121 11.00 18.34 10.70
CA GLY A 121 10.32 19.64 10.82
C GLY A 121 9.40 19.98 9.63
N VAL A 122 9.24 19.05 8.66
CA VAL A 122 8.39 19.27 7.49
C VAL A 122 6.92 19.37 7.91
N PRO A 123 6.16 20.36 7.42
CA PRO A 123 4.75 20.48 7.74
C PRO A 123 3.94 19.30 7.21
N ILE A 124 3.15 18.68 8.07
CA ILE A 124 2.24 17.59 7.73
C ILE A 124 0.82 18.13 7.73
N TYR A 125 0.07 17.88 6.66
CA TYR A 125 -1.32 18.24 6.48
C TYR A 125 -2.17 16.97 6.53
N GLY A 126 -3.20 16.94 7.37
CA GLY A 126 -4.10 15.79 7.48
C GLY A 126 -5.39 16.02 6.70
N VAL A 127 -5.78 15.06 5.87
CA VAL A 127 -7.12 15.02 5.25
C VAL A 127 -7.94 13.95 5.92
N ASN A 128 -8.92 14.39 6.71
CA ASN A 128 -9.85 13.50 7.41
C ASN A 128 -10.97 13.06 6.46
N TYR A 129 -10.98 11.77 6.11
CA TYR A 129 -11.80 11.22 5.06
C TYR A 129 -13.08 10.58 5.59
N LYS A 130 -14.26 11.07 5.13
CA LYS A 130 -15.59 10.50 5.41
C LYS A 130 -15.76 10.09 6.87
N ASP A 131 -15.51 11.00 7.79
CA ASP A 131 -15.41 10.72 9.21
C ASP A 131 -16.36 11.61 10.04
N ASP A 132 -16.65 11.18 11.25
CA ASP A 132 -17.35 11.98 12.24
C ASP A 132 -16.39 12.94 12.94
N PRO A 133 -16.68 14.25 13.01
CA PRO A 133 -15.77 15.22 13.62
C PRO A 133 -15.43 14.93 15.09
N VAL A 134 -16.38 14.35 15.86
CA VAL A 134 -16.15 14.01 17.27
C VAL A 134 -15.22 12.82 17.39
N ALA A 135 -15.41 11.79 16.52
CA ALA A 135 -14.54 10.63 16.45
C ALA A 135 -13.13 11.03 16.01
N ALA A 136 -13.01 11.89 14.99
CA ALA A 136 -11.75 12.40 14.49
C ALA A 136 -10.95 13.16 15.57
N ARG A 137 -11.60 14.07 16.32
CA ARG A 137 -10.95 14.78 17.43
C ARG A 137 -10.50 13.83 18.54
N ARG A 138 -11.33 12.85 18.89
CA ARG A 138 -10.99 11.83 19.91
C ARG A 138 -9.79 11.00 19.46
N PHE A 139 -9.72 10.65 18.18
CA PHE A 139 -8.59 9.94 17.60
C PHE A 139 -7.29 10.73 17.79
N LEU A 140 -7.25 12.00 17.36
CA LEU A 140 -6.07 12.85 17.50
C LEU A 140 -5.72 13.12 18.96
N GLY A 141 -6.72 13.26 19.84
CA GLY A 141 -6.50 13.39 21.29
C GLY A 141 -5.90 12.15 21.94
N ARG A 142 -6.21 10.96 21.39
CA ARG A 142 -5.69 9.68 21.90
C ARG A 142 -4.28 9.35 21.41
N TYR A 143 -4.03 9.57 20.11
CA TYR A 143 -2.80 9.12 19.44
C TYR A 143 -1.80 10.26 19.18
N GLY A 144 -2.17 11.50 19.49
CA GLY A 144 -1.39 12.70 19.21
C GLY A 144 -1.76 13.37 17.88
N ASN A 145 -1.41 14.65 17.72
CA ASN A 145 -1.66 15.42 16.50
C ASN A 145 -0.34 15.81 15.81
N PRO A 146 0.05 15.10 14.74
CA PRO A 146 1.24 15.45 13.97
C PRO A 146 1.00 16.64 13.04
N PHE A 147 -0.27 16.97 12.75
CA PHE A 147 -0.66 17.87 11.65
C PHE A 147 -0.51 19.35 11.99
N LYS A 148 -0.01 20.11 11.03
CA LYS A 148 -0.02 21.59 11.03
C LYS A 148 -1.42 22.13 10.75
N ALA A 149 -2.15 21.46 9.87
CA ALA A 149 -3.51 21.79 9.50
C ALA A 149 -4.28 20.48 9.24
N VAL A 150 -5.57 20.47 9.55
CA VAL A 150 -6.45 19.32 9.34
C VAL A 150 -7.67 19.77 8.57
N GLY A 151 -7.77 19.26 7.35
CA GLY A 151 -8.93 19.48 6.51
C GLY A 151 -9.87 18.28 6.48
N THR A 152 -11.11 18.49 6.07
CA THR A 152 -12.13 17.43 5.97
C THR A 152 -12.50 17.16 4.52
N ASP A 153 -12.66 15.88 4.17
CA ASP A 153 -13.23 15.41 2.91
C ASP A 153 -14.48 14.55 3.19
N LYS A 154 -15.57 15.22 3.59
CA LYS A 154 -16.84 14.55 3.96
C LYS A 154 -17.45 13.75 2.82
N ALA A 155 -17.32 14.23 1.60
CA ALA A 155 -17.84 13.59 0.40
C ALA A 155 -16.91 12.51 -0.17
N GLY A 156 -15.63 12.52 0.18
CA GLY A 156 -14.62 11.63 -0.37
C GLY A 156 -14.16 12.02 -1.78
N ARG A 157 -14.48 13.23 -2.22
CA ARG A 157 -14.14 13.71 -3.56
C ARG A 157 -12.64 13.98 -3.71
N SER A 158 -12.04 14.56 -2.68
CA SER A 158 -10.60 14.84 -2.69
C SER A 158 -9.78 13.57 -2.78
N ALA A 159 -10.19 12.51 -2.08
CA ALA A 159 -9.51 11.21 -2.16
C ALA A 159 -9.55 10.65 -3.59
N ILE A 160 -10.67 10.78 -4.30
CA ILE A 160 -10.80 10.34 -5.71
C ILE A 160 -9.84 11.14 -6.61
N GLU A 161 -9.85 12.46 -6.52
CA GLU A 161 -9.00 13.34 -7.34
C GLU A 161 -7.49 13.12 -7.07
N TRP A 162 -7.13 12.78 -5.83
CA TRP A 162 -5.76 12.44 -5.45
C TRP A 162 -5.38 10.98 -5.77
N GLY A 163 -6.31 10.20 -6.33
CA GLY A 163 -6.09 8.79 -6.64
C GLY A 163 -5.79 7.95 -5.40
N VAL A 164 -6.47 8.25 -4.28
CA VAL A 164 -6.38 7.49 -3.04
C VAL A 164 -7.18 6.20 -3.20
N TYR A 165 -6.56 5.07 -2.92
CA TYR A 165 -7.17 3.74 -3.03
C TYR A 165 -7.76 3.24 -1.71
N GLY A 166 -7.18 3.71 -0.60
CA GLY A 166 -7.55 3.29 0.76
C GLY A 166 -6.95 4.20 1.81
N MET A 167 -7.21 3.87 3.09
CA MET A 167 -6.66 4.60 4.22
C MET A 167 -5.70 3.67 4.99
N PRO A 168 -4.54 4.20 5.41
CA PRO A 168 -4.01 5.52 5.13
C PRO A 168 -3.22 5.59 3.82
N GLU A 169 -3.07 6.79 3.27
CA GLU A 169 -2.11 7.08 2.20
C GLU A 169 -1.40 8.41 2.46
N THR A 170 -0.10 8.44 2.15
CA THR A 170 0.76 9.60 2.42
C THR A 170 1.45 10.08 1.15
N PHE A 171 1.40 11.38 0.92
CA PHE A 171 2.00 12.04 -0.22
C PHE A 171 3.10 13.01 0.23
N VAL A 172 4.24 12.99 -0.45
CA VAL A 172 5.28 14.02 -0.33
C VAL A 172 5.09 15.01 -1.47
N ILE A 173 4.96 16.28 -1.13
CA ILE A 173 4.73 17.37 -2.06
C ILE A 173 5.98 18.26 -2.09
N ASN A 174 6.51 18.55 -3.27
CA ASN A 174 7.63 19.49 -3.41
C ASN A 174 7.17 20.94 -3.27
N GLY A 175 8.11 21.89 -3.17
CA GLY A 175 7.79 23.29 -2.98
C GLY A 175 7.04 23.97 -4.12
N LYS A 176 6.91 23.31 -5.29
CA LYS A 176 6.10 23.78 -6.42
C LYS A 176 4.64 23.30 -6.36
N GLY A 177 4.31 22.48 -5.34
CA GLY A 177 2.99 21.87 -5.22
C GLY A 177 2.81 20.65 -6.13
N GLU A 178 3.88 19.94 -6.49
CA GLU A 178 3.83 18.72 -7.28
C GLU A 178 4.02 17.49 -6.38
N ILE A 179 3.33 16.41 -6.69
CA ILE A 179 3.44 15.14 -5.96
C ILE A 179 4.78 14.49 -6.29
N ALA A 180 5.73 14.53 -5.36
CA ALA A 180 7.04 13.92 -5.52
C ALA A 180 7.04 12.41 -5.22
N PHE A 181 6.22 11.98 -4.25
CA PHE A 181 6.16 10.59 -3.83
C PHE A 181 4.79 10.25 -3.24
N LYS A 182 4.37 8.99 -3.37
CA LYS A 182 3.15 8.44 -2.78
C LYS A 182 3.47 7.14 -2.02
N HIS A 183 3.05 7.05 -0.77
CA HIS A 183 3.07 5.85 0.03
C HIS A 183 1.65 5.34 0.25
N VAL A 184 1.41 4.08 -0.07
CA VAL A 184 0.12 3.40 0.11
C VAL A 184 0.20 2.50 1.34
N GLY A 185 -0.79 2.59 2.21
CA GLY A 185 -0.86 1.86 3.48
C GLY A 185 -0.15 2.57 4.62
N ALA A 186 -0.17 1.95 5.80
CA ALA A 186 0.39 2.51 7.01
C ALA A 186 1.92 2.70 6.93
N ILE A 187 2.39 3.84 7.42
CA ILE A 187 3.83 4.07 7.59
C ILE A 187 4.33 3.17 8.72
N THR A 188 5.29 2.29 8.39
CA THR A 188 6.02 1.49 9.36
C THR A 188 7.37 2.15 9.69
N PRO A 189 8.06 1.78 10.79
CA PRO A 189 9.41 2.26 11.06
C PRO A 189 10.36 2.04 9.87
N ASP A 190 10.27 0.88 9.21
CA ASP A 190 11.07 0.57 8.02
C ASP A 190 10.72 1.50 6.84
N SER A 191 9.44 1.65 6.50
CA SER A 191 9.03 2.50 5.38
C SER A 191 9.27 3.99 5.64
N LEU A 192 9.23 4.43 6.89
CA LEU A 192 9.64 5.79 7.26
C LEU A 192 11.10 6.02 6.88
N GLU A 193 12.02 5.15 7.32
CA GLU A 193 13.46 5.31 7.10
C GLU A 193 13.87 5.05 5.65
N THR A 194 13.31 4.01 5.01
CA THR A 194 13.76 3.56 3.69
C THR A 194 13.04 4.22 2.52
N LYS A 195 11.85 4.80 2.74
CA LYS A 195 11.01 5.38 1.67
C LYS A 195 10.68 6.85 1.91
N LEU A 196 10.05 7.20 3.05
CA LEU A 196 9.52 8.56 3.28
C LEU A 196 10.64 9.59 3.49
N LEU A 197 11.58 9.33 4.39
CA LEU A 197 12.68 10.27 4.65
C LEU A 197 13.55 10.52 3.41
N PRO A 198 13.96 9.49 2.63
CA PRO A 198 14.66 9.71 1.37
C PRO A 198 13.84 10.50 0.34
N ALA A 199 12.53 10.25 0.21
CA ALA A 199 11.67 10.99 -0.71
C ALA A 199 11.56 12.49 -0.33
N ILE A 200 11.44 12.79 0.96
CA ILE A 200 11.43 14.16 1.49
C ILE A 200 12.77 14.86 1.20
N ALA A 201 13.89 14.18 1.47
CA ALA A 201 15.22 14.73 1.20
C ALA A 201 15.42 14.99 -0.29
N GLN A 202 14.98 14.09 -1.17
CA GLN A 202 15.05 14.27 -2.62
C GLN A 202 14.18 15.43 -3.09
N ALA A 203 12.95 15.56 -2.58
CA ALA A 203 12.07 16.67 -2.90
C ALA A 203 12.65 18.02 -2.45
N ALA A 204 13.32 18.06 -1.30
CA ALA A 204 14.01 19.25 -0.80
C ALA A 204 15.24 19.61 -1.64
N ALA A 205 16.04 18.62 -2.02
CA ALA A 205 17.22 18.85 -2.87
C ALA A 205 16.85 19.40 -4.25
N ALA A 206 15.69 19.00 -4.80
CA ALA A 206 15.18 19.51 -6.08
C ALA A 206 14.74 21.00 -6.03
N LEU A 207 14.59 21.58 -4.82
CA LEU A 207 14.29 23.02 -4.63
C LEU A 207 15.55 23.88 -4.51
N ALA A 208 16.71 23.28 -4.20
CA ALA A 208 17.95 24.02 -4.17
C ALA A 208 18.26 24.55 -5.57
N PRO A 209 18.59 25.86 -5.75
CA PRO A 209 19.04 26.36 -7.04
C PRO A 209 20.23 25.52 -7.49
N ALA A 210 20.20 25.08 -8.77
CA ALA A 210 21.36 24.41 -9.34
C ALA A 210 22.59 25.29 -9.07
N ALA A 211 23.54 24.78 -8.28
CA ALA A 211 24.76 25.52 -8.01
C ALA A 211 25.34 25.97 -9.35
N ALA A 212 25.37 27.27 -9.57
CA ALA A 212 25.91 27.86 -10.80
C ALA A 212 27.36 27.34 -10.96
N LYS A 213 27.55 26.53 -12.02
CA LYS A 213 28.89 26.14 -12.48
C LYS A 213 29.56 27.31 -13.15
#